data_312ecfd791ad9a8a5785b88a56587671
#
_entry.id   312ecfd791ad9a8a5785b88a56587671
#
_cell.length_a   1.000
_cell.length_b   1.000
_cell.length_c   1.000
_cell.angle_alpha   90.00
_cell.angle_beta   90.00
_cell.angle_gamma   90.00
#
_symmetry.space_group_name_H-M   'P 1'
#
loop_
_entity.id
_entity.type
_entity.pdbx_description
1 polymer ?
#
loop_
_entity_poly.entity_id
_entity_poly.type
_entity_poly.pdbx_seq_one_letter_code
_entity_poly.pdbx_strand_id
1 'polypeptide(L)'
;MKAMFWTLLIAAGIASCGSRSANSAPVVELVPVEESQAPETVVFDKTVHDFGDVSVTDGPLSCTFTVTNKGSEPISVYEVVSSCGCTDVKWTKGALNPGESGTVSATYKNQDGPLPFDKTLTVYISGLKRPVVLRLRGVVHEKKKSLSELYGAQKLGDFGLKARQFKTGTLKQGLTVSETAPVANLGKKPLQVEWADVSPQLTVSVEPNPIPAGSTATLQFTIRADSGLYGKTVYSATPVLNGKKASEALEVSAFTQENFNSWSAQKRDDAALPVFDASTVNLGIIQQGAPLEAVFSCTNKGKAPFHIYKADTESPALKAVTTPDVAPGAKEKMLFRLDTSALPKGECVIMVSLTTNSPLRPVVNLFVAGEVR
;
A
#
# COMPACT_ATOMS: atom_id res chain seq x y z
N MET A 1 -48.59 1.35 -15.23
CA MET A 1 -47.88 0.19 -15.76
C MET A 1 -46.74 0.69 -16.65
N LYS A 2 -45.55 0.77 -16.16
CA LYS A 2 -44.31 0.98 -16.94
C LYS A 2 -43.28 0.04 -16.36
N ALA A 3 -42.92 -0.97 -17.15
CA ALA A 3 -41.93 -1.97 -16.85
C ALA A 3 -40.54 -1.35 -16.97
N MET A 4 -39.73 -1.49 -15.93
CA MET A 4 -38.34 -1.08 -15.91
C MET A 4 -37.47 -2.33 -16.21
N PHE A 5 -36.87 -2.34 -17.41
CA PHE A 5 -35.93 -3.36 -17.84
C PHE A 5 -34.60 -3.16 -17.12
N TRP A 6 -34.17 -4.13 -16.35
CA TRP A 6 -32.81 -4.25 -15.85
C TRP A 6 -31.98 -5.05 -16.86
N THR A 7 -31.02 -4.39 -17.47
CA THR A 7 -30.01 -5.04 -18.31
C THR A 7 -28.87 -5.55 -17.44
N LEU A 8 -28.77 -6.86 -17.34
CA LEU A 8 -27.63 -7.56 -16.71
C LEU A 8 -26.45 -7.53 -17.71
N LEU A 9 -25.38 -6.81 -17.39
CA LEU A 9 -24.10 -6.85 -18.11
C LEU A 9 -23.29 -8.03 -17.57
N ILE A 10 -23.24 -9.12 -18.36
CA ILE A 10 -22.33 -10.24 -18.12
C ILE A 10 -20.96 -9.83 -18.68
N ALA A 11 -19.99 -9.58 -17.82
CA ALA A 11 -18.60 -9.44 -18.23
C ALA A 11 -18.02 -10.82 -18.54
N ALA A 12 -17.87 -11.12 -19.81
CA ALA A 12 -17.15 -12.30 -20.28
C ALA A 12 -15.64 -12.08 -20.04
N GLY A 13 -15.04 -12.87 -19.15
CA GLY A 13 -13.61 -12.92 -18.96
C GLY A 13 -12.92 -13.50 -20.20
N ILE A 14 -12.15 -12.72 -20.89
CA ILE A 14 -11.24 -13.18 -21.95
C ILE A 14 -9.99 -13.70 -21.30
N ALA A 15 -9.81 -15.02 -21.28
CA ALA A 15 -8.54 -15.64 -20.93
C ALA A 15 -7.52 -15.36 -22.05
N SER A 16 -6.64 -14.38 -21.82
CA SER A 16 -5.48 -14.14 -22.67
C SER A 16 -4.38 -15.14 -22.32
N CYS A 17 -4.17 -16.14 -23.20
CA CYS A 17 -2.93 -16.91 -23.23
C CYS A 17 -1.80 -16.02 -23.80
N GLY A 18 -1.08 -15.33 -22.93
CA GLY A 18 0.11 -14.56 -23.27
C GLY A 18 1.37 -15.23 -22.72
N SER A 19 2.31 -15.47 -23.60
CA SER A 19 3.65 -16.03 -23.47
C SER A 19 4.33 -15.80 -22.10
N ARG A 20 4.86 -16.89 -21.53
CA ARG A 20 5.73 -16.89 -20.34
C ARG A 20 6.95 -16.01 -20.58
N SER A 21 6.90 -14.82 -20.03
CA SER A 21 8.08 -14.00 -19.77
C SER A 21 8.59 -14.28 -18.36
N ALA A 22 9.92 -14.31 -18.25
CA ALA A 22 10.68 -14.74 -17.08
C ALA A 22 10.20 -14.17 -15.73
N ASN A 23 10.09 -15.04 -14.74
CA ASN A 23 10.25 -14.87 -13.29
C ASN A 23 10.20 -13.44 -12.72
N SER A 24 9.08 -12.77 -12.76
CA SER A 24 8.80 -11.72 -11.79
C SER A 24 8.24 -12.36 -10.52
N ALA A 25 8.92 -12.17 -9.39
CA ALA A 25 8.41 -12.58 -8.09
C ALA A 25 6.98 -12.01 -7.87
N PRO A 26 6.07 -12.77 -7.26
CA PRO A 26 4.75 -12.23 -6.96
C PRO A 26 4.88 -10.98 -6.08
N VAL A 27 4.28 -9.89 -6.52
CA VAL A 27 4.14 -8.68 -5.70
C VAL A 27 3.05 -8.97 -4.70
N VAL A 28 3.39 -9.04 -3.42
CA VAL A 28 2.39 -9.03 -2.35
C VAL A 28 1.90 -7.60 -2.22
N GLU A 29 0.65 -7.37 -2.57
CA GLU A 29 -0.02 -6.12 -2.24
C GLU A 29 -0.28 -6.15 -0.72
N LEU A 30 0.54 -5.43 0.02
CA LEU A 30 0.25 -5.11 1.41
C LEU A 30 -0.97 -4.20 1.34
N VAL A 31 -2.14 -4.73 1.79
CA VAL A 31 -3.37 -3.92 1.80
C VAL A 31 -3.05 -2.66 2.58
N PRO A 32 -3.24 -1.46 1.98
CA PRO A 32 -2.99 -0.23 2.69
C PRO A 32 -3.78 -0.28 3.98
N VAL A 33 -3.11 -0.11 5.10
CA VAL A 33 -3.81 0.34 6.30
C VAL A 33 -4.39 1.68 5.88
N GLU A 34 -5.70 1.73 5.56
CA GLU A 34 -6.37 3.02 5.55
C GLU A 34 -6.00 3.64 6.89
N GLU A 35 -5.09 4.61 6.84
CA GLU A 35 -4.67 5.37 7.99
C GLU A 35 -5.95 5.86 8.67
N SER A 36 -6.43 5.11 9.66
CA SER A 36 -7.34 5.68 10.63
C SER A 36 -6.47 6.76 11.25
N GLN A 37 -6.63 8.01 10.75
CA GLN A 37 -5.91 9.17 11.23
C GLN A 37 -6.35 9.37 12.68
N ALA A 38 -5.78 8.53 13.58
CA ALA A 38 -5.77 8.86 14.97
C ALA A 38 -5.05 10.21 15.04
N PRO A 39 -5.65 11.26 15.63
CA PRO A 39 -4.92 12.46 15.89
C PRO A 39 -3.64 12.06 16.63
N GLU A 40 -2.57 12.86 16.50
CA GLU A 40 -1.25 12.64 17.12
C GLU A 40 -1.33 12.33 18.63
N THR A 41 -2.49 12.56 19.24
CA THR A 41 -2.81 12.36 20.65
C THR A 41 -3.12 10.92 21.05
N VAL A 42 -3.45 10.02 20.11
CA VAL A 42 -3.73 8.60 20.41
C VAL A 42 -2.94 7.73 19.46
N VAL A 43 -2.07 6.88 20.00
CA VAL A 43 -1.17 6.04 19.20
C VAL A 43 -1.40 4.59 19.53
N PHE A 44 -1.56 3.75 18.49
CA PHE A 44 -1.55 2.31 18.60
C PHE A 44 -0.15 1.76 18.25
N ASP A 45 0.27 0.70 18.93
CA ASP A 45 1.52 -0.02 18.61
C ASP A 45 1.51 -0.59 17.18
N LYS A 46 0.33 -0.98 16.73
CA LYS A 46 0.02 -1.47 15.38
C LYS A 46 -1.47 -1.26 15.10
N THR A 47 -1.85 -1.14 13.85
CA THR A 47 -3.26 -1.08 13.42
C THR A 47 -3.70 -2.36 12.71
N VAL A 48 -2.73 -3.19 12.29
CA VAL A 48 -2.96 -4.48 11.67
C VAL A 48 -2.23 -5.57 12.44
N HIS A 49 -2.91 -6.68 12.68
CA HIS A 49 -2.28 -7.92 13.13
C HIS A 49 -2.49 -9.00 12.07
N ASP A 50 -1.38 -9.51 11.52
CA ASP A 50 -1.38 -10.58 10.55
C ASP A 50 -1.02 -11.90 11.24
N PHE A 51 -1.97 -12.83 11.28
CA PHE A 51 -1.76 -14.18 11.81
C PHE A 51 -0.98 -15.08 10.84
N GLY A 52 -0.75 -14.61 9.60
CA GLY A 52 -0.13 -15.41 8.57
C GLY A 52 -0.98 -16.61 8.14
N ASP A 53 -0.30 -17.74 7.92
CA ASP A 53 -0.94 -19.00 7.52
C ASP A 53 -1.23 -19.85 8.75
N VAL A 54 -2.50 -20.13 8.97
CA VAL A 54 -3.01 -20.94 10.08
C VAL A 54 -3.83 -22.11 9.56
N SER A 55 -4.05 -23.13 10.39
CA SER A 55 -4.93 -24.26 10.07
C SER A 55 -6.29 -24.09 10.74
N VAL A 56 -7.34 -24.65 10.15
CA VAL A 56 -8.66 -24.80 10.82
C VAL A 56 -8.55 -25.50 12.15
N THR A 57 -7.52 -26.34 12.36
CA THR A 57 -7.28 -27.10 13.59
C THR A 57 -6.51 -26.32 14.66
N ASP A 58 -5.98 -25.15 14.37
CA ASP A 58 -5.19 -24.36 15.34
C ASP A 58 -6.07 -23.70 16.43
N GLY A 59 -7.40 -23.72 16.25
CA GLY A 59 -8.36 -23.16 17.20
C GLY A 59 -8.47 -21.64 17.11
N PRO A 60 -9.04 -20.98 18.15
CA PRO A 60 -9.21 -19.53 18.16
C PRO A 60 -7.89 -18.78 18.15
N LEU A 61 -7.82 -17.72 17.34
CA LEU A 61 -6.64 -16.89 17.14
C LEU A 61 -6.77 -15.61 17.96
N SER A 62 -5.81 -15.32 18.83
CA SER A 62 -5.85 -14.15 19.71
C SER A 62 -4.70 -13.17 19.43
N CYS A 63 -5.00 -11.89 19.49
CA CYS A 63 -4.00 -10.82 19.44
C CYS A 63 -4.37 -9.66 20.37
N THR A 64 -3.39 -8.81 20.62
CA THR A 64 -3.56 -7.59 21.43
C THR A 64 -2.96 -6.41 20.72
N PHE A 65 -3.65 -5.28 20.77
CA PHE A 65 -3.21 -3.97 20.34
C PHE A 65 -3.05 -3.10 21.58
N THR A 66 -1.97 -2.32 21.64
CA THR A 66 -1.71 -1.38 22.73
C THR A 66 -2.06 0.03 22.27
N VAL A 67 -2.96 0.70 22.97
CA VAL A 67 -3.30 2.10 22.75
C VAL A 67 -2.62 2.97 23.82
N THR A 68 -1.94 4.04 23.40
CA THR A 68 -1.26 4.97 24.29
C THR A 68 -1.83 6.37 24.12
N ASN A 69 -2.16 7.02 25.24
CA ASN A 69 -2.54 8.41 25.27
C ASN A 69 -1.29 9.30 25.19
N LYS A 70 -1.09 9.97 24.05
CA LYS A 70 0.00 10.95 23.83
C LYS A 70 -0.49 12.39 23.95
N GLY A 71 -1.79 12.58 24.23
CA GLY A 71 -2.40 13.90 24.44
C GLY A 71 -2.18 14.44 25.86
N SER A 72 -2.75 15.61 26.13
CA SER A 72 -2.71 16.29 27.43
C SER A 72 -3.93 16.01 28.31
N GLU A 73 -5.01 15.44 27.73
CA GLU A 73 -6.26 15.15 28.42
C GLU A 73 -6.47 13.65 28.58
N PRO A 74 -7.14 13.18 29.65
CA PRO A 74 -7.49 11.77 29.81
C PRO A 74 -8.43 11.31 28.69
N ILE A 75 -8.17 10.11 28.16
CA ILE A 75 -9.01 9.44 27.16
C ILE A 75 -9.55 8.12 27.72
N SER A 76 -10.62 7.59 27.12
CA SER A 76 -11.14 6.26 27.40
C SER A 76 -11.60 5.56 26.13
N VAL A 77 -11.33 4.27 26.03
CA VAL A 77 -11.95 3.40 25.02
C VAL A 77 -13.32 3.01 25.56
N TYR A 78 -14.38 3.62 25.02
CA TYR A 78 -15.73 3.37 25.51
C TYR A 78 -16.49 2.27 24.76
N GLU A 79 -16.12 1.98 23.52
CA GLU A 79 -16.71 0.92 22.71
C GLU A 79 -15.72 0.33 21.72
N VAL A 80 -15.81 -0.98 21.48
CA VAL A 80 -15.11 -1.69 20.40
C VAL A 80 -16.11 -2.60 19.70
N VAL A 81 -16.31 -2.37 18.40
CA VAL A 81 -17.24 -3.12 17.57
C VAL A 81 -16.47 -3.97 16.58
N SER A 82 -16.71 -5.28 16.59
CA SER A 82 -16.18 -6.20 15.59
C SER A 82 -17.05 -6.23 14.34
N SER A 83 -16.43 -6.39 13.15
CA SER A 83 -17.14 -6.53 11.86
C SER A 83 -17.92 -7.85 11.74
N CYS A 84 -17.73 -8.82 12.64
CA CYS A 84 -18.47 -10.09 12.65
C CYS A 84 -18.67 -10.61 14.07
N GLY A 85 -19.69 -11.44 14.28
CA GLY A 85 -19.90 -12.19 15.53
C GLY A 85 -18.88 -13.30 15.79
N CYS A 86 -17.94 -13.50 14.86
CA CYS A 86 -16.85 -14.47 14.93
C CYS A 86 -15.61 -13.98 15.69
N THR A 87 -15.63 -12.74 16.18
CA THR A 87 -14.50 -12.14 16.91
C THR A 87 -14.96 -11.56 18.23
N ASP A 88 -14.50 -12.18 19.31
CA ASP A 88 -14.72 -11.68 20.68
C ASP A 88 -13.69 -10.60 21.00
N VAL A 89 -14.12 -9.50 21.64
CA VAL A 89 -13.26 -8.36 21.95
C VAL A 89 -13.28 -8.03 23.45
N LYS A 90 -12.11 -7.65 23.99
CA LYS A 90 -11.94 -7.14 25.34
C LYS A 90 -11.02 -5.93 25.30
N TRP A 91 -11.25 -4.94 26.15
CA TRP A 91 -10.41 -3.75 26.21
C TRP A 91 -10.35 -3.13 27.61
N THR A 92 -9.36 -2.29 27.83
CA THR A 92 -9.20 -1.52 29.07
C THR A 92 -10.38 -0.55 29.22
N LYS A 93 -11.15 -0.68 30.30
CA LYS A 93 -12.39 0.08 30.56
C LYS A 93 -12.16 1.41 31.28
N GLY A 94 -10.99 1.63 31.86
CA GLY A 94 -10.65 2.84 32.63
C GLY A 94 -10.25 4.00 31.74
N ALA A 95 -10.17 5.19 32.34
CA ALA A 95 -9.52 6.34 31.71
C ALA A 95 -8.02 6.10 31.63
N LEU A 96 -7.41 6.51 30.53
CA LEU A 96 -5.97 6.53 30.32
C LEU A 96 -5.51 7.98 30.42
N ASN A 97 -4.75 8.30 31.45
CA ASN A 97 -4.16 9.62 31.64
C ASN A 97 -3.06 9.88 30.60
N PRO A 98 -2.60 11.13 30.42
CA PRO A 98 -1.46 11.43 29.58
C PRO A 98 -0.27 10.53 29.82
N GLY A 99 0.21 9.85 28.78
CA GLY A 99 1.32 8.88 28.83
C GLY A 99 0.92 7.45 29.20
N GLU A 100 -0.30 7.20 29.67
CA GLU A 100 -0.75 5.85 30.00
C GLU A 100 -1.16 5.04 28.78
N SER A 101 -1.05 3.71 28.91
CA SER A 101 -1.42 2.75 27.86
C SER A 101 -2.51 1.81 28.34
N GLY A 102 -3.38 1.45 27.41
CA GLY A 102 -4.39 0.43 27.56
C GLY A 102 -4.29 -0.63 26.47
N THR A 103 -5.14 -1.64 26.52
CA THR A 103 -5.15 -2.75 25.55
C THR A 103 -6.51 -2.94 24.90
N VAL A 104 -6.49 -3.36 23.64
CA VAL A 104 -7.65 -3.92 22.92
C VAL A 104 -7.25 -5.32 22.47
N SER A 105 -7.87 -6.35 23.03
CA SER A 105 -7.59 -7.74 22.69
C SER A 105 -8.74 -8.32 21.87
N ALA A 106 -8.41 -9.10 20.86
CA ALA A 106 -9.37 -9.76 19.98
C ALA A 106 -9.08 -11.26 19.91
N THR A 107 -10.13 -12.06 19.88
CA THR A 107 -10.07 -13.51 19.65
C THR A 107 -10.99 -13.87 18.49
N TYR A 108 -10.41 -14.22 17.36
CA TYR A 108 -11.11 -14.68 16.17
C TYR A 108 -11.34 -16.20 16.24
N LYS A 109 -12.57 -16.63 16.05
CA LYS A 109 -12.99 -18.04 16.27
C LYS A 109 -12.58 -19.01 15.16
N ASN A 110 -11.97 -18.57 14.07
CA ASN A 110 -11.41 -19.40 12.99
C ASN A 110 -12.32 -20.59 12.56
N GLN A 111 -13.63 -20.32 12.41
CA GLN A 111 -14.63 -21.34 12.08
C GLN A 111 -15.20 -21.20 10.65
N ASP A 112 -14.75 -20.18 9.92
CA ASP A 112 -15.31 -19.83 8.60
C ASP A 112 -14.76 -20.72 7.45
N GLY A 113 -13.93 -21.73 7.79
CA GLY A 113 -13.33 -22.66 6.81
C GLY A 113 -11.99 -22.18 6.24
N PRO A 114 -11.42 -22.94 5.27
CA PRO A 114 -10.07 -22.68 4.75
C PRO A 114 -10.07 -21.54 3.72
N LEU A 115 -10.17 -20.32 4.19
CA LEU A 115 -10.23 -19.09 3.38
C LEU A 115 -9.35 -17.98 3.98
N PRO A 116 -8.89 -17.01 3.16
CA PRO A 116 -8.34 -15.77 3.68
C PRO A 116 -9.40 -15.03 4.52
N PHE A 117 -8.97 -14.41 5.61
CA PHE A 117 -9.84 -13.55 6.40
C PHE A 117 -9.21 -12.18 6.61
N ASP A 118 -10.07 -11.17 6.69
CA ASP A 118 -9.76 -9.79 7.03
C ASP A 118 -10.93 -9.25 7.86
N LYS A 119 -10.74 -9.14 9.16
CA LYS A 119 -11.76 -8.69 10.11
C LYS A 119 -11.35 -7.34 10.68
N THR A 120 -12.30 -6.46 10.88
CA THR A 120 -12.04 -5.13 11.44
C THR A 120 -12.64 -4.99 12.83
N LEU A 121 -11.95 -4.21 13.67
CA LEU A 121 -12.44 -3.72 14.95
C LEU A 121 -12.53 -2.20 14.88
N THR A 122 -13.71 -1.66 15.06
CA THR A 122 -13.92 -0.22 15.14
C THR A 122 -13.84 0.20 16.61
N VAL A 123 -12.80 0.97 16.95
CA VAL A 123 -12.49 1.39 18.33
C VAL A 123 -12.92 2.83 18.51
N TYR A 124 -13.88 3.06 19.42
CA TYR A 124 -14.37 4.37 19.76
C TYR A 124 -13.67 4.89 21.01
N ILE A 125 -13.03 6.05 20.89
CA ILE A 125 -12.20 6.67 21.94
C ILE A 125 -12.72 8.09 22.20
N SER A 126 -12.86 8.44 23.49
CA SER A 126 -13.27 9.78 23.88
C SER A 126 -12.30 10.84 23.35
N GLY A 127 -12.83 11.99 22.94
CA GLY A 127 -12.02 13.07 22.37
C GLY A 127 -11.68 12.91 20.87
N LEU A 128 -11.92 11.73 20.28
CA LEU A 128 -11.76 11.54 18.84
C LEU A 128 -13.07 11.76 18.09
N LYS A 129 -13.01 12.51 16.98
CA LYS A 129 -14.17 12.73 16.09
C LYS A 129 -14.50 11.50 15.23
N ARG A 130 -13.51 10.63 14.99
CA ARG A 130 -13.65 9.41 14.19
C ARG A 130 -13.08 8.23 14.96
N PRO A 131 -13.69 7.05 14.85
CA PRO A 131 -13.16 5.85 15.46
C PRO A 131 -11.85 5.42 14.78
N VAL A 132 -11.05 4.65 15.51
CA VAL A 132 -9.86 3.99 14.96
C VAL A 132 -10.24 2.59 14.49
N VAL A 133 -9.79 2.20 13.29
CA VAL A 133 -10.04 0.87 12.74
C VAL A 133 -8.78 0.03 12.89
N LEU A 134 -8.90 -1.09 13.62
CA LEU A 134 -7.87 -2.12 13.72
C LEU A 134 -8.25 -3.31 12.85
N ARG A 135 -7.28 -4.04 12.32
CA ARG A 135 -7.51 -5.18 11.41
C ARG A 135 -6.81 -6.44 11.90
N LEU A 136 -7.50 -7.56 11.71
CA LEU A 136 -6.99 -8.91 11.91
C LEU A 136 -7.06 -9.62 10.57
N ARG A 137 -5.95 -10.11 10.08
CA ARG A 137 -5.92 -10.82 8.80
C ARG A 137 -5.10 -12.09 8.89
N GLY A 138 -5.30 -12.99 7.93
CA GLY A 138 -4.56 -14.24 7.80
C GLY A 138 -5.17 -15.12 6.73
N VAL A 139 -4.55 -16.28 6.51
CA VAL A 139 -5.04 -17.31 5.59
C VAL A 139 -5.23 -18.62 6.36
N VAL A 140 -6.46 -19.15 6.33
CA VAL A 140 -6.79 -20.43 6.95
C VAL A 140 -6.63 -21.55 5.91
N HIS A 141 -5.99 -22.65 6.28
CA HIS A 141 -5.79 -23.84 5.44
C HIS A 141 -6.45 -25.06 6.07
N GLU A 142 -6.94 -26.00 5.24
CA GLU A 142 -7.48 -27.29 5.72
C GLU A 142 -6.43 -28.15 6.42
N LYS A 143 -5.19 -28.13 5.87
CA LYS A 143 -4.06 -28.87 6.44
C LYS A 143 -2.96 -27.89 6.81
N LYS A 144 -2.29 -28.16 7.91
CA LYS A 144 -1.11 -27.42 8.31
C LYS A 144 -0.02 -27.62 7.27
N LYS A 145 0.27 -26.57 6.49
CA LYS A 145 1.40 -26.57 5.55
C LYS A 145 2.70 -26.43 6.32
N SER A 146 3.75 -27.08 5.83
CA SER A 146 5.09 -26.87 6.36
C SER A 146 5.55 -25.44 6.06
N LEU A 147 6.47 -24.91 6.89
CA LEU A 147 7.05 -23.59 6.62
C LEU A 147 7.74 -23.51 5.26
N SER A 148 8.33 -24.62 4.80
CA SER A 148 8.97 -24.69 3.49
C SER A 148 7.95 -24.56 2.34
N GLU A 149 6.73 -25.11 2.50
CA GLU A 149 5.67 -24.94 1.51
C GLU A 149 5.12 -23.50 1.49
N LEU A 150 5.09 -22.84 2.66
CA LEU A 150 4.53 -21.49 2.80
C LEU A 150 5.51 -20.37 2.42
N TYR A 151 6.78 -20.55 2.76
CA TYR A 151 7.80 -19.50 2.68
C TYR A 151 9.00 -19.84 1.80
N GLY A 152 9.03 -21.04 1.22
CA GLY A 152 10.19 -21.52 0.46
C GLY A 152 10.34 -20.93 -0.95
N ALA A 153 9.25 -20.43 -1.54
CA ALA A 153 9.23 -19.99 -2.94
C ALA A 153 10.16 -18.80 -3.23
N GLN A 154 10.28 -17.87 -2.28
CA GLN A 154 11.07 -16.63 -2.41
C GLN A 154 12.19 -16.53 -1.38
N LYS A 155 12.59 -17.67 -0.79
CA LYS A 155 13.60 -17.71 0.27
C LYS A 155 14.97 -17.17 -0.17
N LEU A 156 15.68 -16.60 0.79
CA LEU A 156 17.09 -16.24 0.69
C LEU A 156 17.86 -17.08 1.70
N GLY A 157 18.54 -18.12 1.26
CA GLY A 157 19.12 -19.11 2.16
C GLY A 157 18.07 -19.78 3.05
N ASP A 158 18.25 -19.70 4.37
CA ASP A 158 17.28 -20.18 5.37
C ASP A 158 16.18 -19.17 5.72
N PHE A 159 16.26 -17.94 5.23
CA PHE A 159 15.25 -16.90 5.42
C PHE A 159 14.11 -17.10 4.43
N GLY A 160 13.02 -17.65 4.93
CA GLY A 160 11.81 -17.95 4.18
C GLY A 160 10.92 -16.72 4.00
N LEU A 161 10.49 -16.47 2.76
CA LEU A 161 9.71 -15.30 2.36
C LEU A 161 8.57 -15.73 1.43
N LYS A 162 7.42 -15.06 1.51
CA LYS A 162 6.33 -15.18 0.54
C LYS A 162 6.58 -14.32 -0.70
N ALA A 163 7.20 -13.17 -0.50
CA ALA A 163 7.59 -12.24 -1.55
C ALA A 163 8.87 -11.50 -1.16
N ARG A 164 9.55 -10.95 -2.16
CA ARG A 164 10.70 -10.03 -1.99
C ARG A 164 10.37 -8.61 -2.37
N GLN A 165 9.21 -8.41 -3.00
CA GLN A 165 8.67 -7.10 -3.35
C GLN A 165 7.38 -6.86 -2.59
N PHE A 166 7.31 -5.71 -1.94
CA PHE A 166 6.20 -5.28 -1.13
C PHE A 166 5.68 -3.94 -1.64
N LYS A 167 4.40 -3.67 -1.43
CA LYS A 167 3.80 -2.37 -1.69
C LYS A 167 3.18 -1.86 -0.41
N THR A 168 3.49 -0.64 -0.06
CA THR A 168 2.73 0.09 0.97
C THR A 168 1.60 0.86 0.31
N GLY A 169 0.68 1.37 1.12
CA GLY A 169 -0.32 2.33 0.67
C GLY A 169 0.26 3.69 0.30
N THR A 170 -0.64 4.66 0.18
CA THR A 170 -0.27 6.04 -0.07
C THR A 170 0.37 6.65 1.16
N LEU A 171 1.57 7.17 0.99
CA LEU A 171 2.34 7.88 1.99
C LEU A 171 2.18 9.39 1.78
N LYS A 172 2.00 10.16 2.84
CA LYS A 172 1.94 11.63 2.77
C LYS A 172 3.25 12.25 3.25
N GLN A 173 3.65 13.35 2.63
CA GLN A 173 4.85 14.09 3.01
C GLN A 173 4.90 14.38 4.51
N GLY A 174 6.04 14.12 5.12
CA GLY A 174 6.29 14.32 6.55
C GLY A 174 5.74 13.23 7.47
N LEU A 175 5.00 12.24 6.94
CA LEU A 175 4.46 11.13 7.71
C LEU A 175 5.29 9.85 7.54
N THR A 176 5.03 8.92 8.43
CA THR A 176 5.65 7.58 8.45
C THR A 176 4.56 6.53 8.23
N VAL A 177 4.87 5.53 7.42
CA VAL A 177 4.03 4.32 7.28
C VAL A 177 4.82 3.12 7.74
N SER A 178 4.17 2.23 8.49
CA SER A 178 4.74 0.94 8.91
C SER A 178 3.86 -0.19 8.40
N GLU A 179 4.52 -1.20 7.80
CA GLU A 179 3.87 -2.40 7.28
C GLU A 179 4.59 -3.64 7.79
N THR A 180 3.88 -4.74 7.91
CA THR A 180 4.43 -5.99 8.39
C THR A 180 4.17 -7.12 7.42
N ALA A 181 5.10 -8.08 7.37
CA ALA A 181 4.96 -9.31 6.61
C ALA A 181 5.48 -10.50 7.43
N PRO A 182 4.81 -11.67 7.38
CA PRO A 182 5.32 -12.85 8.04
C PRO A 182 6.50 -13.43 7.24
N VAL A 183 7.51 -13.87 7.98
CA VAL A 183 8.72 -14.54 7.49
C VAL A 183 9.00 -15.79 8.30
N ALA A 184 9.92 -16.64 7.86
CA ALA A 184 10.24 -17.87 8.58
C ALA A 184 11.74 -18.18 8.55
N ASN A 185 12.22 -18.87 9.58
CA ASN A 185 13.49 -19.55 9.55
C ASN A 185 13.26 -21.01 9.11
N LEU A 186 13.67 -21.34 7.89
CA LEU A 186 13.55 -22.67 7.31
C LEU A 186 14.72 -23.59 7.68
N GLY A 187 15.72 -23.04 8.36
CA GLY A 187 16.93 -23.74 8.78
C GLY A 187 16.75 -24.50 10.10
N LYS A 188 17.82 -25.22 10.48
CA LYS A 188 17.90 -26.02 11.72
C LYS A 188 18.58 -25.29 12.88
N LYS A 189 19.03 -24.07 12.69
CA LYS A 189 19.70 -23.24 13.69
C LYS A 189 19.01 -21.89 13.79
N PRO A 190 19.15 -21.16 14.93
CA PRO A 190 18.67 -19.78 15.01
C PRO A 190 19.24 -18.92 13.87
N LEU A 191 18.42 -18.05 13.30
CA LEU A 191 18.74 -17.19 12.18
C LEU A 191 18.79 -15.73 12.63
N GLN A 192 20.02 -15.19 12.74
CA GLN A 192 20.24 -13.75 12.96
C GLN A 192 20.04 -13.03 11.64
N VAL A 193 19.18 -12.01 11.63
CA VAL A 193 18.90 -11.17 10.47
C VAL A 193 19.36 -9.75 10.75
N GLU A 194 20.29 -9.26 9.96
CA GLU A 194 20.77 -7.90 9.92
C GLU A 194 20.51 -7.32 8.53
N TRP A 195 20.76 -6.03 8.34
CA TRP A 195 20.43 -5.35 7.10
C TRP A 195 21.61 -4.55 6.57
N ALA A 196 21.87 -4.67 5.27
CA ALA A 196 22.85 -3.90 4.51
C ALA A 196 22.16 -3.16 3.37
N ASP A 197 22.82 -2.14 2.82
CA ASP A 197 22.36 -1.32 1.69
C ASP A 197 20.92 -0.83 1.87
N VAL A 198 20.59 -0.39 3.07
CA VAL A 198 19.24 0.09 3.41
C VAL A 198 19.04 1.49 2.84
N SER A 199 17.95 1.70 2.12
CA SER A 199 17.57 3.04 1.64
C SER A 199 17.40 4.01 2.82
N PRO A 200 17.86 5.27 2.72
CA PRO A 200 17.93 6.22 3.86
C PRO A 200 16.61 6.43 4.61
N GLN A 201 15.47 6.36 3.90
CA GLN A 201 14.13 6.58 4.47
C GLN A 201 13.48 5.29 4.97
N LEU A 202 14.12 4.14 4.80
CA LEU A 202 13.61 2.84 5.16
C LEU A 202 14.25 2.35 6.45
N THR A 203 13.44 1.92 7.39
CA THR A 203 13.87 1.11 8.55
C THR A 203 13.27 -0.28 8.40
N VAL A 204 14.08 -1.32 8.63
CA VAL A 204 13.62 -2.71 8.55
C VAL A 204 14.01 -3.44 9.82
N SER A 205 13.09 -4.20 10.38
CA SER A 205 13.32 -5.04 11.55
C SER A 205 12.63 -6.39 11.41
N VAL A 206 13.09 -7.36 12.17
CA VAL A 206 12.48 -8.68 12.28
C VAL A 206 12.34 -9.03 13.76
N GLU A 207 11.17 -9.51 14.15
CA GLU A 207 10.89 -9.90 15.54
C GLU A 207 10.19 -11.27 15.57
N PRO A 208 10.69 -12.25 16.35
CA PRO A 208 11.93 -12.23 17.13
C PRO A 208 13.20 -12.28 16.27
N ASN A 209 14.29 -11.70 16.78
CA ASN A 209 15.59 -11.79 16.13
C ASN A 209 16.68 -12.09 17.19
N PRO A 210 17.39 -13.22 17.14
CA PRO A 210 17.37 -14.22 16.07
C PRO A 210 16.03 -14.99 15.99
N ILE A 211 15.66 -15.39 14.76
CA ILE A 211 14.47 -16.22 14.52
C ILE A 211 14.80 -17.67 14.96
N PRO A 212 14.05 -18.28 15.88
CA PRO A 212 14.30 -19.67 16.25
C PRO A 212 14.19 -20.64 15.08
N ALA A 213 14.91 -21.77 15.13
CA ALA A 213 14.87 -22.77 14.07
C ALA A 213 13.46 -23.29 13.82
N GLY A 214 13.03 -23.36 12.57
CA GLY A 214 11.73 -23.85 12.17
C GLY A 214 10.56 -23.01 12.72
N SER A 215 10.76 -21.72 12.93
CA SER A 215 9.75 -20.80 13.48
C SER A 215 9.51 -19.63 12.54
N THR A 216 8.38 -18.95 12.75
CA THR A 216 8.03 -17.71 12.04
C THR A 216 8.47 -16.49 12.84
N ALA A 217 8.60 -15.36 12.14
CA ALA A 217 8.83 -14.04 12.70
C ALA A 217 8.06 -13.00 11.90
N THR A 218 7.99 -11.79 12.43
CA THR A 218 7.38 -10.64 11.77
C THR A 218 8.48 -9.74 11.21
N LEU A 219 8.48 -9.56 9.90
CA LEU A 219 9.26 -8.55 9.22
C LEU A 219 8.46 -7.26 9.22
N GLN A 220 9.07 -6.16 9.68
CA GLN A 220 8.45 -4.83 9.69
C GLN A 220 9.26 -3.88 8.81
N PHE A 221 8.56 -3.16 7.96
CA PHE A 221 9.09 -2.04 7.20
C PHE A 221 8.51 -0.74 7.73
N THR A 222 9.33 0.26 7.93
CA THR A 222 8.91 1.61 8.29
C THR A 222 9.53 2.58 7.32
N ILE A 223 8.69 3.31 6.56
CA ILE A 223 9.11 4.30 5.59
C ILE A 223 8.70 5.67 6.08
N ARG A 224 9.65 6.61 6.10
CA ARG A 224 9.40 8.01 6.36
C ARG A 224 9.39 8.79 5.06
N ALA A 225 8.32 9.54 4.81
CA ALA A 225 8.24 10.44 3.66
C ALA A 225 9.05 11.70 3.92
N ASP A 226 10.23 11.79 3.35
CA ASP A 226 11.01 13.01 3.37
C ASP A 226 10.48 14.05 2.37
N SER A 227 10.72 15.33 2.64
CA SER A 227 10.34 16.42 1.74
C SER A 227 11.00 16.26 0.36
N GLY A 228 10.22 16.46 -0.70
CA GLY A 228 10.71 16.40 -2.08
C GLY A 228 10.63 15.02 -2.74
N LEU A 229 10.30 13.96 -2.01
CA LEU A 229 10.00 12.66 -2.62
C LEU A 229 8.50 12.57 -2.90
N TYR A 230 8.14 12.46 -4.17
CA TYR A 230 6.76 12.34 -4.64
C TYR A 230 6.58 11.16 -5.58
N GLY A 231 5.34 10.69 -5.71
CA GLY A 231 4.96 9.59 -6.58
C GLY A 231 5.56 8.26 -6.16
N LYS A 232 5.69 7.34 -7.11
CA LYS A 232 6.21 6.00 -6.86
C LYS A 232 7.70 6.04 -6.55
N THR A 233 8.08 5.47 -5.41
CA THR A 233 9.47 5.30 -4.97
C THR A 233 9.66 3.86 -4.52
N VAL A 234 10.79 3.25 -4.90
CA VAL A 234 11.18 1.91 -4.46
C VAL A 234 12.33 2.06 -3.47
N TYR A 235 12.16 1.49 -2.31
CA TYR A 235 13.15 1.41 -1.23
C TYR A 235 13.66 -0.03 -1.17
N SER A 236 14.91 -0.22 -0.80
CA SER A 236 15.53 -1.54 -0.73
C SER A 236 16.31 -1.74 0.56
N ALA A 237 16.40 -3.00 0.97
CA ALA A 237 17.27 -3.45 2.05
C ALA A 237 17.75 -4.87 1.76
N THR A 238 19.03 -5.13 1.91
CA THR A 238 19.63 -6.45 1.66
C THR A 238 19.78 -7.18 2.98
N PRO A 239 19.17 -8.38 3.16
CA PRO A 239 19.36 -9.17 4.37
C PRO A 239 20.79 -9.65 4.52
N VAL A 240 21.31 -9.61 5.75
CA VAL A 240 22.57 -10.26 6.16
C VAL A 240 22.19 -11.36 7.15
N LEU A 241 22.37 -12.61 6.72
CA LEU A 241 21.87 -13.80 7.40
C LEU A 241 23.05 -14.51 8.08
N ASN A 242 23.08 -14.51 9.43
CA ASN A 242 24.21 -15.04 10.20
C ASN A 242 25.57 -14.50 9.71
N GLY A 243 25.65 -13.19 9.42
CA GLY A 243 26.86 -12.51 8.92
C GLY A 243 27.11 -12.64 7.42
N LYS A 244 26.29 -13.39 6.67
CA LYS A 244 26.41 -13.52 5.22
C LYS A 244 25.37 -12.68 4.50
N LYS A 245 25.79 -11.71 3.69
CA LYS A 245 24.91 -10.89 2.87
C LYS A 245 24.20 -11.74 1.82
N ALA A 246 22.89 -11.55 1.69
CA ALA A 246 22.09 -12.21 0.66
C ALA A 246 22.44 -11.68 -0.75
N SER A 247 22.15 -12.49 -1.78
CA SER A 247 22.40 -12.12 -3.18
C SER A 247 21.39 -11.12 -3.73
N GLU A 248 20.25 -10.96 -3.08
CA GLU A 248 19.15 -10.13 -3.53
C GLU A 248 18.58 -9.31 -2.36
N ALA A 249 18.15 -8.10 -2.67
CA ALA A 249 17.49 -7.20 -1.73
C ALA A 249 15.98 -7.51 -1.63
N LEU A 250 15.40 -7.09 -0.53
CA LEU A 250 13.95 -6.87 -0.44
C LEU A 250 13.64 -5.46 -0.94
N GLU A 251 12.54 -5.32 -1.66
CA GLU A 251 12.08 -4.06 -2.19
C GLU A 251 10.73 -3.68 -1.60
N VAL A 252 10.56 -2.43 -1.23
CA VAL A 252 9.29 -1.88 -0.75
C VAL A 252 8.95 -0.66 -1.60
N SER A 253 7.83 -0.70 -2.32
CA SER A 253 7.36 0.43 -3.10
C SER A 253 6.30 1.20 -2.33
N ALA A 254 6.43 2.52 -2.31
CA ALA A 254 5.45 3.45 -1.76
C ALA A 254 5.07 4.50 -2.81
N PHE A 255 3.87 5.07 -2.67
CA PHE A 255 3.41 6.20 -3.48
C PHE A 255 3.21 7.41 -2.57
N THR A 256 4.07 8.41 -2.69
CA THR A 256 4.09 9.59 -1.82
C THR A 256 3.34 10.76 -2.43
N GLN A 257 2.47 11.38 -1.65
CA GLN A 257 1.68 12.57 -2.01
C GLN A 257 2.00 13.75 -1.10
N GLU A 258 1.60 14.94 -1.52
CA GLU A 258 1.57 16.13 -0.66
C GLU A 258 0.65 15.91 0.56
N ASN A 259 1.08 16.44 1.70
CA ASN A 259 0.27 16.39 2.91
C ASN A 259 -0.59 17.66 3.05
N PHE A 260 -1.84 17.56 2.67
CA PHE A 260 -2.80 18.66 2.77
C PHE A 260 -3.52 18.74 4.11
N ASN A 261 -3.21 17.89 5.09
CA ASN A 261 -3.97 17.81 6.34
C ASN A 261 -3.92 19.10 7.15
N SER A 262 -2.79 19.79 7.15
CA SER A 262 -2.59 21.06 7.86
C SER A 262 -3.17 22.29 7.14
N TRP A 263 -3.71 22.13 5.93
CA TRP A 263 -4.25 23.26 5.17
C TRP A 263 -5.59 23.71 5.72
N SER A 264 -5.76 25.03 5.94
CA SER A 264 -7.04 25.63 6.27
C SER A 264 -8.06 25.45 5.13
N ALA A 265 -9.35 25.59 5.44
CA ALA A 265 -10.41 25.55 4.43
C ALA A 265 -10.16 26.59 3.34
N GLN A 266 -9.83 27.83 3.72
CA GLN A 266 -9.53 28.90 2.76
C GLN A 266 -8.36 28.53 1.82
N LYS A 267 -7.27 27.96 2.37
CA LYS A 267 -6.12 27.53 1.55
C LYS A 267 -6.50 26.42 0.56
N ARG A 268 -7.43 25.53 0.94
CA ARG A 268 -7.94 24.49 0.05
C ARG A 268 -8.83 25.06 -1.05
N ASP A 269 -9.69 26.04 -0.72
CA ASP A 269 -10.57 26.72 -1.69
C ASP A 269 -9.81 27.61 -2.67
N ASP A 270 -8.65 28.11 -2.25
CA ASP A 270 -7.75 28.90 -3.09
C ASP A 270 -6.70 28.07 -3.85
N ALA A 271 -6.73 26.74 -3.70
CA ALA A 271 -5.78 25.85 -4.30
C ALA A 271 -5.92 25.72 -5.82
N ALA A 272 -4.94 25.07 -6.44
CA ALA A 272 -4.99 24.69 -7.84
C ALA A 272 -6.10 23.66 -8.11
N LEU A 273 -6.81 23.80 -9.22
CA LEU A 273 -7.84 22.86 -9.69
C LEU A 273 -7.58 22.47 -11.15
N PRO A 274 -6.79 21.43 -11.41
CA PRO A 274 -6.52 20.99 -12.75
C PRO A 274 -7.74 20.28 -13.36
N VAL A 275 -8.07 20.67 -14.59
CA VAL A 275 -9.10 20.06 -15.42
C VAL A 275 -8.46 19.66 -16.74
N PHE A 276 -8.36 18.37 -16.97
CA PHE A 276 -7.86 17.82 -18.22
C PHE A 276 -9.00 17.69 -19.23
N ASP A 277 -8.74 18.03 -20.49
CA ASP A 277 -9.75 17.93 -21.57
C ASP A 277 -10.15 16.46 -21.80
N ALA A 278 -9.20 15.55 -21.66
CA ALA A 278 -9.41 14.10 -21.72
C ALA A 278 -8.47 13.37 -20.76
N SER A 279 -8.92 12.28 -20.19
CA SER A 279 -8.09 11.37 -19.40
C SER A 279 -7.37 10.33 -20.25
N THR A 280 -7.77 10.15 -21.51
CA THR A 280 -7.19 9.18 -22.44
C THR A 280 -6.86 9.83 -23.77
N VAL A 281 -5.64 9.61 -24.25
CA VAL A 281 -5.22 9.90 -25.62
C VAL A 281 -5.12 8.60 -26.38
N ASN A 282 -5.93 8.44 -27.42
CA ASN A 282 -5.88 7.28 -28.30
C ASN A 282 -5.02 7.59 -29.53
N LEU A 283 -3.91 6.89 -29.68
CA LEU A 283 -2.96 7.04 -30.79
C LEU A 283 -3.36 6.22 -32.03
N GLY A 284 -4.45 5.44 -31.94
CA GLY A 284 -4.92 4.60 -33.05
C GLY A 284 -3.95 3.43 -33.33
N ILE A 285 -3.67 3.23 -34.63
CA ILE A 285 -2.72 2.19 -35.08
C ILE A 285 -1.29 2.72 -34.90
N ILE A 286 -0.51 2.02 -34.09
CA ILE A 286 0.88 2.34 -33.75
C ILE A 286 1.79 1.44 -34.60
N GLN A 287 2.60 2.05 -35.46
CA GLN A 287 3.67 1.34 -36.17
C GLN A 287 4.86 1.15 -35.22
N GLN A 288 5.29 -0.10 -35.00
CA GLN A 288 6.43 -0.40 -34.14
C GLN A 288 7.71 0.26 -34.67
N GLY A 289 8.49 0.87 -33.78
CA GLY A 289 9.77 1.54 -34.12
C GLY A 289 9.66 3.05 -34.38
N ALA A 290 8.47 3.61 -34.58
CA ALA A 290 8.30 5.06 -34.75
C ALA A 290 7.97 5.72 -33.40
N PRO A 291 8.75 6.73 -32.92
CA PRO A 291 8.40 7.45 -31.70
C PRO A 291 7.12 8.25 -31.92
N LEU A 292 6.21 8.20 -30.94
CA LEU A 292 4.95 8.92 -30.96
C LEU A 292 4.84 9.86 -29.75
N GLU A 293 4.02 10.90 -29.93
CA GLU A 293 3.75 11.86 -28.86
C GLU A 293 2.30 11.80 -28.44
N ALA A 294 2.07 11.72 -27.13
CA ALA A 294 0.77 11.87 -26.52
C ALA A 294 0.70 13.22 -25.80
N VAL A 295 -0.31 14.01 -26.14
CA VAL A 295 -0.49 15.39 -25.63
C VAL A 295 -1.78 15.44 -24.83
N PHE A 296 -1.67 15.87 -23.56
CA PHE A 296 -2.80 16.16 -22.71
C PHE A 296 -2.88 17.65 -22.44
N SER A 297 -4.04 18.25 -22.65
CA SER A 297 -4.28 19.65 -22.31
C SER A 297 -4.91 19.76 -20.93
N CYS A 298 -4.36 20.63 -20.09
CA CYS A 298 -4.82 20.91 -18.75
C CYS A 298 -5.14 22.39 -18.58
N THR A 299 -6.33 22.69 -18.09
CA THR A 299 -6.74 24.04 -17.67
C THR A 299 -6.75 24.11 -16.15
N ASN A 300 -6.10 25.09 -15.56
CA ASN A 300 -6.18 25.34 -14.13
C ASN A 300 -7.37 26.25 -13.82
N LYS A 301 -8.45 25.68 -13.26
CA LYS A 301 -9.64 26.43 -12.80
C LYS A 301 -9.54 26.91 -11.36
N GLY A 302 -8.43 26.62 -10.67
CA GLY A 302 -8.14 27.07 -9.31
C GLY A 302 -7.55 28.48 -9.28
N LYS A 303 -7.23 28.94 -8.07
CA LYS A 303 -6.70 30.30 -7.83
C LYS A 303 -5.18 30.30 -7.59
N ALA A 304 -4.58 29.15 -7.24
CA ALA A 304 -3.14 29.01 -7.12
C ALA A 304 -2.56 28.34 -8.37
N PRO A 305 -1.26 28.54 -8.70
CA PRO A 305 -0.60 27.80 -9.78
C PRO A 305 -0.69 26.29 -9.57
N PHE A 306 -0.99 25.57 -10.64
CA PHE A 306 -0.97 24.12 -10.64
C PHE A 306 0.43 23.62 -10.97
N HIS A 307 0.93 22.71 -10.15
CA HIS A 307 2.25 22.11 -10.30
C HIS A 307 2.17 20.57 -10.25
N ILE A 308 2.92 19.89 -11.10
CA ILE A 308 3.11 18.46 -11.11
C ILE A 308 4.46 18.13 -10.48
N TYR A 309 4.43 17.50 -9.30
CA TYR A 309 5.65 17.09 -8.60
C TYR A 309 6.37 15.95 -9.32
N LYS A 310 5.60 14.98 -9.83
CA LYS A 310 6.13 13.81 -10.51
C LYS A 310 5.12 13.21 -11.48
N ALA A 311 5.61 12.70 -12.60
CA ALA A 311 4.87 11.89 -13.55
C ALA A 311 5.47 10.47 -13.55
N ASP A 312 4.77 9.51 -12.98
CA ASP A 312 5.14 8.10 -12.98
C ASP A 312 4.41 7.38 -14.11
N THR A 313 5.12 6.59 -14.91
CA THR A 313 4.55 5.77 -15.98
C THR A 313 4.64 4.30 -15.65
N GLU A 314 3.63 3.52 -16.03
CA GLU A 314 3.65 2.06 -15.83
C GLU A 314 4.62 1.34 -16.75
N SER A 315 4.99 1.97 -17.87
CA SER A 315 5.92 1.42 -18.84
C SER A 315 7.12 2.34 -19.04
N PRO A 316 8.35 1.81 -19.07
CA PRO A 316 9.53 2.60 -19.38
C PRO A 316 9.54 3.14 -20.82
N ALA A 317 8.67 2.59 -21.70
CA ALA A 317 8.49 3.06 -23.06
C ALA A 317 7.83 4.44 -23.13
N LEU A 318 7.03 4.84 -22.13
CA LEU A 318 6.38 6.13 -22.08
C LEU A 318 7.13 7.06 -21.10
N LYS A 319 7.57 8.21 -21.56
CA LYS A 319 8.31 9.19 -20.76
C LYS A 319 7.66 10.56 -20.84
N ALA A 320 7.59 11.27 -19.72
CA ALA A 320 7.24 12.68 -19.70
C ALA A 320 8.36 13.51 -20.38
N VAL A 321 7.97 14.39 -21.27
CA VAL A 321 8.88 15.34 -21.96
C VAL A 321 8.72 16.72 -21.35
N THR A 322 7.47 17.22 -21.25
CA THR A 322 7.16 18.48 -20.59
C THR A 322 5.89 18.37 -19.76
N THR A 323 5.98 18.86 -18.53
CA THR A 323 4.84 19.01 -17.61
C THR A 323 4.92 20.40 -16.99
N PRO A 324 4.57 21.47 -17.77
CA PRO A 324 4.73 22.85 -17.32
C PRO A 324 3.77 23.17 -16.18
N ASP A 325 4.15 24.17 -15.37
CA ASP A 325 3.24 24.76 -14.40
C ASP A 325 2.11 25.49 -15.15
N VAL A 326 0.89 25.42 -14.59
CA VAL A 326 -0.28 26.05 -15.20
C VAL A 326 -0.78 27.16 -14.27
N ALA A 327 -0.64 28.40 -14.72
CA ALA A 327 -1.12 29.57 -13.99
C ALA A 327 -2.66 29.52 -13.82
N PRO A 328 -3.24 30.20 -12.81
CA PRO A 328 -4.68 30.33 -12.66
C PRO A 328 -5.35 30.81 -13.95
N GLY A 329 -6.38 30.09 -14.40
CA GLY A 329 -7.13 30.36 -15.63
C GLY A 329 -6.40 29.98 -16.93
N ALA A 330 -5.12 29.66 -16.89
CA ALA A 330 -4.34 29.27 -18.07
C ALA A 330 -4.62 27.81 -18.50
N LYS A 331 -4.28 27.52 -19.75
CA LYS A 331 -4.32 26.20 -20.35
C LYS A 331 -2.96 25.87 -20.94
N GLU A 332 -2.40 24.73 -20.52
CA GLU A 332 -1.09 24.27 -20.97
C GLU A 332 -1.15 22.83 -21.50
N LYS A 333 -0.15 22.46 -22.29
CA LYS A 333 -0.01 21.13 -22.87
C LYS A 333 1.09 20.35 -22.14
N MET A 334 0.76 19.12 -21.75
CA MET A 334 1.68 18.15 -21.19
C MET A 334 2.02 17.14 -22.27
N LEU A 335 3.31 16.96 -22.52
CA LEU A 335 3.82 16.12 -23.59
C LEU A 335 4.48 14.87 -23.04
N PHE A 336 4.07 13.73 -23.57
CA PHE A 336 4.68 12.44 -23.30
C PHE A 336 5.15 11.80 -24.60
N ARG A 337 6.34 11.19 -24.58
CA ARG A 337 6.91 10.49 -25.74
C ARG A 337 6.85 9.00 -25.50
N LEU A 338 6.30 8.28 -26.46
CA LEU A 338 6.19 6.82 -26.48
C LEU A 338 7.24 6.26 -27.42
N ASP A 339 8.17 5.47 -26.85
CA ASP A 339 9.07 4.61 -27.63
C ASP A 339 8.34 3.31 -27.96
N THR A 340 7.99 3.13 -29.21
CA THR A 340 7.19 1.99 -29.65
C THR A 340 8.03 0.77 -30.00
N SER A 341 9.36 0.87 -30.02
CA SER A 341 10.28 -0.19 -30.45
C SER A 341 10.22 -1.43 -29.55
N ALA A 342 10.00 -1.25 -28.26
CA ALA A 342 9.95 -2.32 -27.26
C ALA A 342 8.52 -2.75 -26.89
N LEU A 343 7.48 -2.17 -27.51
CA LEU A 343 6.10 -2.51 -27.22
C LEU A 343 5.71 -3.85 -27.86
N PRO A 344 5.00 -4.71 -27.14
CA PRO A 344 4.43 -5.92 -27.73
C PRO A 344 3.33 -5.55 -28.74
N LYS A 345 3.15 -6.40 -29.75
CA LYS A 345 2.04 -6.25 -30.71
C LYS A 345 0.69 -6.47 -30.02
N GLY A 346 -0.34 -5.76 -30.47
CA GLY A 346 -1.69 -5.80 -29.94
C GLY A 346 -2.13 -4.53 -29.24
N GLU A 347 -3.20 -4.61 -28.47
CA GLU A 347 -3.71 -3.48 -27.70
C GLU A 347 -2.69 -3.02 -26.66
N CYS A 348 -2.49 -1.73 -26.57
CA CYS A 348 -1.57 -1.07 -25.66
C CYS A 348 -2.33 0.01 -24.89
N VAL A 349 -2.33 -0.08 -23.56
CA VAL A 349 -2.82 0.97 -22.66
C VAL A 349 -1.76 1.19 -21.60
N ILE A 350 -1.23 2.41 -21.51
CA ILE A 350 -0.19 2.77 -20.55
C ILE A 350 -0.73 3.89 -19.66
N MET A 351 -0.76 3.67 -18.36
CA MET A 351 -1.16 4.67 -17.38
C MET A 351 0.02 5.58 -17.03
N VAL A 352 -0.30 6.85 -16.85
CA VAL A 352 0.56 7.89 -16.27
C VAL A 352 -0.11 8.40 -15.01
N SER A 353 0.56 8.32 -13.88
CA SER A 353 0.10 8.88 -12.61
C SER A 353 0.85 10.19 -12.33
N LEU A 354 0.12 11.29 -12.33
CA LEU A 354 0.66 12.63 -12.01
C LEU A 354 0.43 12.92 -10.53
N THR A 355 1.50 13.07 -9.76
CA THR A 355 1.42 13.56 -8.38
C THR A 355 1.45 15.08 -8.39
N THR A 356 0.48 15.72 -7.73
CA THR A 356 0.22 17.16 -7.91
C THR A 356 0.11 17.92 -6.58
N ASN A 357 0.17 19.24 -6.68
CA ASN A 357 -0.07 20.17 -5.57
C ASN A 357 -1.55 20.52 -5.34
N SER A 358 -2.49 19.83 -5.99
CA SER A 358 -3.92 20.09 -5.84
C SER A 358 -4.53 19.19 -4.75
N PRO A 359 -5.13 19.77 -3.68
CA PRO A 359 -5.77 18.98 -2.63
C PRO A 359 -7.02 18.22 -3.10
N LEU A 360 -7.70 18.71 -4.15
CA LEU A 360 -8.86 18.05 -4.75
C LEU A 360 -8.47 16.96 -5.76
N ARG A 361 -7.26 17.04 -6.31
CA ARG A 361 -6.70 16.08 -7.28
C ARG A 361 -5.22 15.79 -6.98
N PRO A 362 -4.91 15.23 -5.82
CA PRO A 362 -3.53 14.96 -5.42
C PRO A 362 -2.83 13.99 -6.37
N VAL A 363 -3.61 13.13 -7.01
CA VAL A 363 -3.16 12.24 -8.10
C VAL A 363 -4.15 12.35 -9.26
N VAL A 364 -3.59 12.44 -10.47
CA VAL A 364 -4.36 12.39 -11.71
C VAL A 364 -3.83 11.24 -12.56
N ASN A 365 -4.68 10.31 -12.92
CA ASN A 365 -4.33 9.22 -13.82
C ASN A 365 -4.77 9.57 -15.25
N LEU A 366 -3.80 9.50 -16.17
CA LEU A 366 -3.98 9.67 -17.59
C LEU A 366 -3.61 8.37 -18.32
N PHE A 367 -4.18 8.14 -19.47
CA PHE A 367 -3.98 6.91 -20.23
C PHE A 367 -3.57 7.22 -21.66
N VAL A 368 -2.54 6.52 -22.14
CA VAL A 368 -2.16 6.51 -23.55
C VAL A 368 -2.51 5.15 -24.11
N ALA A 369 -3.38 5.11 -25.12
CA ALA A 369 -3.92 3.88 -25.69
C ALA A 369 -3.64 3.81 -27.19
N GLY A 370 -3.58 2.60 -27.75
CA GLY A 370 -3.44 2.32 -29.16
C GLY A 370 -3.31 0.85 -29.48
N GLU A 371 -3.16 0.51 -30.76
CA GLU A 371 -2.94 -0.87 -31.23
C GLU A 371 -1.60 -0.95 -31.96
N VAL A 372 -0.64 -1.70 -31.40
CA VAL A 372 0.71 -1.90 -31.98
C VAL A 372 0.63 -3.00 -33.06
N ARG A 373 1.12 -2.70 -34.26
CA ARG A 373 1.16 -3.63 -35.42
C ARG A 373 2.55 -3.90 -35.94
#